data_c1179d2e2f5b30b37d7d1e64797a3cf8
#
_entry.id   c1179d2e2f5b30b37d7d1e64797a3cf8
#
_cell.length_a   1.000
_cell.length_b   1.000
_cell.length_c   1.000
_cell.angle_alpha   90.00
_cell.angle_beta   90.00
_cell.angle_gamma   90.00
#
_symmetry.space_group_name_H-M   'P 1'
#
loop_
_entity.id
_entity.type
_entity.pdbx_description
1 polymer ?
#
loop_
_entity_poly.entity_id
_entity_poly.type
_entity_poly.pdbx_seq_one_letter_code
_entity_poly.pdbx_strand_id
1 'polypeptide(L)'
;MKIIFSFLFFLSFSVLAQEWPTKPVRVIVPYPPGGGHDFTARIVAQRLADVLRQQFVVENRSGASGTIGTEVVVKSAPDGYTFVVASPAETVVGGFAGLKMPYDWEKDLAPVTVIGETPLAIAVHPSVPAKTIQELLAYAKANPGRLSYGTPGSGSSMHFAGESLKAIAGIFIVHIPYRGAAPAIADLLGGQVPMGIAGLPPVVGPHKAGKIHILAVTSTRRSGALPDVPAMAELPGFAGYNFTNWTGVFMAGKTPPAVIERLAAEIGKAVREPAMREKLLAAGVDPLGPPTPQFVQFLAREKNTYSKIAKARNIKADD
;
A
#
# COMPACT_ATOMS: atom_id res chain seq x y z
N MET A 1 -21.95 73.56 26.01
CA MET A 1 -20.97 72.74 25.32
C MET A 1 -21.28 71.27 25.69
N LYS A 2 -22.02 70.54 24.77
CA LYS A 2 -22.45 69.16 25.01
C LYS A 2 -21.48 68.25 24.26
N ILE A 3 -20.72 67.44 25.01
CA ILE A 3 -19.82 66.43 24.46
C ILE A 3 -20.62 65.14 24.24
N ILE A 4 -20.84 64.79 22.98
CA ILE A 4 -21.46 63.51 22.59
C ILE A 4 -20.35 62.44 22.54
N PHE A 5 -20.35 61.52 23.50
CA PHE A 5 -19.48 60.34 23.50
C PHE A 5 -20.07 59.28 22.60
N SER A 6 -19.50 59.14 21.37
CA SER A 6 -19.90 58.11 20.42
C SER A 6 -19.26 56.79 20.81
N PHE A 7 -20.06 55.85 21.32
CA PHE A 7 -19.61 54.51 21.71
C PHE A 7 -19.60 53.64 20.45
N LEU A 8 -18.40 53.47 19.82
CA LEU A 8 -18.23 52.53 18.72
C LEU A 8 -18.26 51.10 19.28
N PHE A 9 -19.38 50.38 19.05
CA PHE A 9 -19.50 48.98 19.37
C PHE A 9 -18.81 48.16 18.28
N PHE A 10 -17.58 47.69 18.54
CA PHE A 10 -16.90 46.70 17.69
C PHE A 10 -17.60 45.37 17.81
N LEU A 11 -18.49 45.05 16.86
CA LEU A 11 -18.98 43.68 16.65
C LEU A 11 -17.82 42.84 16.14
N SER A 12 -17.17 42.11 17.06
CA SER A 12 -16.26 41.03 16.69
C SER A 12 -17.10 39.90 16.08
N PHE A 13 -17.19 39.88 14.75
CA PHE A 13 -17.66 38.68 14.04
C PHE A 13 -16.62 37.60 14.27
N SER A 14 -16.88 36.70 15.20
CA SER A 14 -16.21 35.39 15.23
C SER A 14 -16.57 34.67 13.94
N VAL A 15 -15.68 34.75 12.94
CA VAL A 15 -15.73 33.88 11.78
C VAL A 15 -15.53 32.47 12.34
N LEU A 16 -16.63 31.76 12.57
CA LEU A 16 -16.60 30.31 12.79
C LEU A 16 -15.95 29.75 11.52
N ALA A 17 -14.69 29.42 11.60
CA ALA A 17 -14.00 28.70 10.54
C ALA A 17 -14.83 27.46 10.23
N GLN A 18 -15.45 27.44 9.06
CA GLN A 18 -16.33 26.34 8.68
C GLN A 18 -15.49 25.07 8.66
N GLU A 19 -15.86 24.09 9.50
CA GLU A 19 -15.07 22.86 9.65
C GLU A 19 -15.00 22.14 8.29
N TRP A 20 -13.77 21.84 7.85
CA TRP A 20 -13.55 20.99 6.67
C TRP A 20 -14.15 19.58 6.92
N PRO A 21 -14.79 18.97 5.92
CA PRO A 21 -15.12 19.44 4.57
C PRO A 21 -16.49 20.12 4.49
N THR A 22 -16.62 21.16 3.62
CA THR A 22 -17.87 21.90 3.38
C THR A 22 -18.44 21.66 1.98
N LYS A 23 -17.72 20.94 1.13
CA LYS A 23 -18.07 20.57 -0.25
C LYS A 23 -17.59 19.17 -0.56
N PRO A 24 -18.01 18.53 -1.65
CA PRO A 24 -17.55 17.19 -2.03
C PRO A 24 -16.02 17.09 -2.13
N VAL A 25 -15.49 15.96 -1.67
CA VAL A 25 -14.06 15.62 -1.66
C VAL A 25 -13.79 14.56 -2.73
N ARG A 26 -12.76 14.77 -3.55
CA ARG A 26 -12.31 13.82 -4.58
C ARG A 26 -11.30 12.83 -3.99
N VAL A 27 -11.54 11.56 -4.21
CA VAL A 27 -10.69 10.46 -3.76
C VAL A 27 -10.07 9.81 -5.00
N ILE A 28 -8.84 10.14 -5.31
CA ILE A 28 -8.14 9.60 -6.47
C ILE A 28 -7.59 8.22 -6.14
N VAL A 29 -7.92 7.23 -6.97
CA VAL A 29 -7.36 5.88 -6.91
C VAL A 29 -6.51 5.68 -8.17
N PRO A 30 -5.18 5.54 -8.06
CA PRO A 30 -4.27 5.48 -9.21
C PRO A 30 -4.24 4.10 -9.89
N TYR A 31 -5.30 3.31 -9.72
CA TYR A 31 -5.44 1.94 -10.21
C TYR A 31 -6.82 1.70 -10.85
N PRO A 32 -6.95 0.66 -11.70
CA PRO A 32 -8.25 0.29 -12.27
C PRO A 32 -9.29 -0.06 -11.20
N PRO A 33 -10.58 0.14 -11.51
CA PRO A 33 -11.67 -0.28 -10.63
C PRO A 33 -11.63 -1.77 -10.32
N GLY A 34 -12.10 -2.16 -9.12
CA GLY A 34 -12.20 -3.55 -8.67
C GLY A 34 -10.91 -4.13 -8.06
N GLY A 35 -9.79 -3.39 -8.08
CA GLY A 35 -8.58 -3.80 -7.37
C GLY A 35 -8.65 -3.52 -5.87
N GLY A 36 -7.68 -4.06 -5.10
CA GLY A 36 -7.66 -3.91 -3.64
C GLY A 36 -7.64 -2.46 -3.16
N HIS A 37 -6.90 -1.58 -3.82
CA HIS A 37 -6.87 -0.14 -3.49
C HIS A 37 -8.21 0.54 -3.78
N ASP A 38 -8.88 0.20 -4.90
CA ASP A 38 -10.20 0.73 -5.24
C ASP A 38 -11.26 0.27 -4.22
N PHE A 39 -11.27 -1.01 -3.88
CA PHE A 39 -12.16 -1.54 -2.85
C PHE A 39 -11.94 -0.82 -1.50
N THR A 40 -10.70 -0.72 -1.05
CA THR A 40 -10.34 -0.06 0.21
C THR A 40 -10.74 1.42 0.20
N ALA A 41 -10.47 2.12 -0.91
CA ALA A 41 -10.86 3.53 -1.07
C ALA A 41 -12.37 3.73 -0.98
N ARG A 42 -13.18 2.87 -1.64
CA ARG A 42 -14.65 2.98 -1.65
C ARG A 42 -15.26 2.76 -0.28
N ILE A 43 -14.82 1.73 0.46
CA ILE A 43 -15.40 1.47 1.79
C ILE A 43 -15.02 2.55 2.80
N VAL A 44 -13.80 3.12 2.71
CA VAL A 44 -13.38 4.24 3.55
C VAL A 44 -14.10 5.52 3.13
N ALA A 45 -14.21 5.83 1.83
CA ALA A 45 -14.92 6.99 1.32
C ALA A 45 -16.40 7.00 1.75
N GLN A 46 -17.08 5.85 1.67
CA GLN A 46 -18.44 5.71 2.15
C GLN A 46 -18.56 6.06 3.64
N ARG A 47 -17.65 5.51 4.46
CA ARG A 47 -17.69 5.78 5.91
C ARG A 47 -17.38 7.24 6.24
N LEU A 48 -16.43 7.86 5.53
CA LEU A 48 -16.14 9.29 5.67
C LEU A 48 -17.35 10.15 5.29
N ALA A 49 -18.07 9.77 4.23
CA ALA A 49 -19.29 10.47 3.82
C ALA A 49 -20.37 10.42 4.92
N ASP A 50 -20.55 9.27 5.58
CA ASP A 50 -21.52 9.10 6.65
C ASP A 50 -21.20 9.98 7.87
N VAL A 51 -19.90 10.07 8.27
CA VAL A 51 -19.51 10.82 9.47
C VAL A 51 -19.30 12.31 9.23
N LEU A 52 -18.78 12.69 8.06
CA LEU A 52 -18.46 14.08 7.75
C LEU A 52 -19.59 14.81 7.00
N ARG A 53 -20.68 14.10 6.69
CA ARG A 53 -21.87 14.65 6.01
C ARG A 53 -21.57 15.36 4.69
N GLN A 54 -20.50 14.89 3.97
CA GLN A 54 -20.11 15.37 2.66
C GLN A 54 -19.83 14.18 1.75
N GLN A 55 -19.95 14.36 0.44
CA GLN A 55 -19.64 13.30 -0.51
C GLN A 55 -18.12 13.11 -0.65
N PHE A 56 -17.67 11.85 -0.66
CA PHE A 56 -16.31 11.44 -1.00
C PHE A 56 -16.37 10.65 -2.30
N VAL A 57 -16.03 11.31 -3.41
CA VAL A 57 -16.21 10.78 -4.78
C VAL A 57 -14.94 10.07 -5.21
N VAL A 58 -15.01 8.73 -5.39
CA VAL A 58 -13.89 7.91 -5.84
C VAL A 58 -13.74 8.00 -7.37
N GLU A 59 -12.56 8.42 -7.82
CA GLU A 59 -12.16 8.52 -9.22
C GLU A 59 -10.94 7.65 -9.51
N ASN A 60 -11.07 6.69 -10.42
CA ASN A 60 -9.96 5.86 -10.86
C ASN A 60 -9.16 6.57 -11.97
N ARG A 61 -7.85 6.77 -11.75
CA ARG A 61 -6.92 7.42 -12.70
C ARG A 61 -5.68 6.54 -12.85
N SER A 62 -5.83 5.44 -13.55
CA SER A 62 -4.78 4.42 -13.71
C SER A 62 -3.74 4.81 -14.77
N GLY A 63 -2.55 4.22 -14.64
CA GLY A 63 -1.46 4.30 -15.61
C GLY A 63 -0.11 4.59 -14.98
N ALA A 64 0.96 4.21 -15.68
CA ALA A 64 2.35 4.41 -15.29
C ALA A 64 2.63 4.04 -13.82
N SER A 65 2.26 2.83 -13.40
CA SER A 65 2.43 2.33 -12.02
C SER A 65 1.83 3.26 -10.95
N GLY A 66 0.70 3.94 -11.27
CA GLY A 66 0.01 4.85 -10.34
C GLY A 66 0.45 6.31 -10.39
N THR A 67 1.55 6.63 -11.08
CA THR A 67 2.08 8.01 -11.10
C THR A 67 1.12 9.01 -11.77
N ILE A 68 0.34 8.59 -12.79
CA ILE A 68 -0.64 9.45 -13.45
C ILE A 68 -1.73 9.92 -12.45
N GLY A 69 -2.29 9.01 -11.68
CA GLY A 69 -3.32 9.36 -10.70
C GLY A 69 -2.76 10.20 -9.55
N THR A 70 -1.57 9.87 -9.07
CA THR A 70 -0.89 10.61 -8.00
C THR A 70 -0.52 12.04 -8.43
N GLU A 71 -0.10 12.23 -9.68
CA GLU A 71 0.19 13.55 -10.24
C GLU A 71 -1.04 14.48 -10.24
N VAL A 72 -2.26 13.93 -10.42
CA VAL A 72 -3.50 14.71 -10.31
C VAL A 72 -3.59 15.39 -8.93
N VAL A 73 -3.21 14.68 -7.86
CA VAL A 73 -3.25 15.24 -6.50
C VAL A 73 -2.10 16.22 -6.27
N VAL A 74 -0.90 15.90 -6.74
CA VAL A 74 0.26 16.83 -6.69
C VAL A 74 -0.06 18.18 -7.31
N LYS A 75 -0.78 18.19 -8.45
CA LYS A 75 -1.19 19.40 -9.17
C LYS A 75 -2.48 20.04 -8.67
N SER A 76 -3.17 19.45 -7.69
CA SER A 76 -4.41 20.00 -7.16
C SER A 76 -4.15 21.16 -6.19
N ALA A 77 -5.21 21.97 -5.93
CA ALA A 77 -5.15 22.97 -4.87
C ALA A 77 -4.86 22.29 -3.52
N PRO A 78 -3.99 22.85 -2.68
CA PRO A 78 -3.65 22.27 -1.36
C PRO A 78 -4.69 22.64 -0.29
N ASP A 79 -5.97 22.49 -0.63
CA ASP A 79 -7.14 22.83 0.21
C ASP A 79 -7.76 21.60 0.88
N GLY A 80 -7.21 20.40 0.63
CA GLY A 80 -7.67 19.14 1.20
C GLY A 80 -8.88 18.50 0.48
N TYR A 81 -9.40 19.10 -0.60
CA TYR A 81 -10.55 18.55 -1.32
C TYR A 81 -10.19 17.57 -2.44
N THR A 82 -8.90 17.24 -2.56
CA THR A 82 -8.43 16.16 -3.43
C THR A 82 -7.32 15.40 -2.72
N PHE A 83 -7.48 14.09 -2.55
CA PHE A 83 -6.43 13.24 -2.00
C PHE A 83 -6.29 11.94 -2.80
N VAL A 84 -5.15 11.29 -2.69
CA VAL A 84 -4.88 10.01 -3.34
C VAL A 84 -4.85 8.88 -2.31
N VAL A 85 -5.40 7.72 -2.72
CA VAL A 85 -5.25 6.45 -2.01
C VAL A 85 -4.17 5.66 -2.74
N ALA A 86 -2.94 5.81 -2.27
CA ALA A 86 -1.71 5.41 -2.94
C ALA A 86 -1.10 4.13 -2.37
N SER A 87 -0.18 3.55 -3.14
CA SER A 87 0.64 2.38 -2.78
C SER A 87 2.12 2.75 -2.63
N PRO A 88 2.98 1.78 -2.24
CA PRO A 88 4.43 1.97 -2.29
C PRO A 88 4.97 2.34 -3.67
N ALA A 89 4.36 1.83 -4.76
CA ALA A 89 4.93 1.94 -6.11
C ALA A 89 5.05 3.38 -6.61
N GLU A 90 3.99 4.19 -6.46
CA GLU A 90 3.95 5.59 -6.89
C GLU A 90 4.43 6.56 -5.81
N THR A 91 4.98 6.04 -4.71
CA THR A 91 5.53 6.85 -3.62
C THR A 91 6.96 6.41 -3.32
N VAL A 92 7.17 5.59 -2.29
CA VAL A 92 8.49 5.26 -1.74
C VAL A 92 9.34 4.42 -2.69
N VAL A 93 8.74 3.48 -3.42
CA VAL A 93 9.47 2.42 -4.14
C VAL A 93 9.87 2.83 -5.55
N GLY A 94 8.99 3.54 -6.25
CA GLY A 94 9.15 3.81 -7.69
C GLY A 94 10.48 4.49 -8.06
N GLY A 95 10.91 5.47 -7.28
CA GLY A 95 12.19 6.15 -7.50
C GLY A 95 13.40 5.23 -7.36
N PHE A 96 13.35 4.24 -6.47
CA PHE A 96 14.42 3.26 -6.31
C PHE A 96 14.44 2.21 -7.43
N ALA A 97 13.29 1.97 -8.03
CA ALA A 97 13.16 1.09 -9.19
C ALA A 97 13.53 1.76 -10.52
N GLY A 98 13.83 3.06 -10.52
CA GLY A 98 14.15 3.81 -11.73
C GLY A 98 12.94 4.30 -12.52
N LEU A 99 11.73 4.25 -11.94
CA LEU A 99 10.55 4.87 -12.54
C LEU A 99 10.76 6.39 -12.66
N LYS A 100 10.48 6.96 -13.83
CA LYS A 100 10.41 8.41 -14.03
C LYS A 100 9.17 8.94 -13.34
N MET A 101 9.33 9.39 -12.10
CA MET A 101 8.25 10.02 -11.35
C MET A 101 8.18 11.51 -11.72
N PRO A 102 7.03 12.02 -12.18
CA PRO A 102 6.89 13.45 -12.56
C PRO A 102 6.78 14.39 -11.35
N TYR A 103 7.02 13.90 -10.15
CA TYR A 103 6.97 14.62 -8.86
C TYR A 103 7.96 14.03 -7.87
N ASP A 104 8.30 14.82 -6.86
CA ASP A 104 9.04 14.38 -5.67
C ASP A 104 8.03 14.09 -4.55
N TRP A 105 7.74 12.82 -4.28
CA TRP A 105 6.70 12.44 -3.32
C TRP A 105 6.96 12.96 -1.90
N GLU A 106 8.21 13.19 -1.51
CA GLU A 106 8.55 13.72 -0.18
C GLU A 106 8.25 15.22 -0.03
N LYS A 107 8.26 15.97 -1.15
CA LYS A 107 8.02 17.43 -1.16
C LYS A 107 6.61 17.77 -1.63
N ASP A 108 6.13 17.03 -2.64
CA ASP A 108 4.92 17.37 -3.36
C ASP A 108 3.67 16.71 -2.80
N LEU A 109 3.84 15.72 -1.89
CA LEU A 109 2.75 15.05 -1.18
C LEU A 109 2.88 15.25 0.33
N ALA A 110 1.73 15.46 0.98
CA ALA A 110 1.60 15.48 2.44
C ALA A 110 1.01 14.13 2.90
N PRO A 111 1.75 13.31 3.67
CA PRO A 111 1.23 12.07 4.24
C PRO A 111 0.09 12.36 5.21
N VAL A 112 -1.00 11.59 5.11
CA VAL A 112 -2.15 11.67 6.03
C VAL A 112 -2.11 10.49 7.00
N THR A 113 -2.33 9.28 6.49
CA THR A 113 -2.29 8.02 7.26
C THR A 113 -2.16 6.84 6.31
N VAL A 114 -1.86 5.65 6.85
CA VAL A 114 -2.03 4.38 6.13
C VAL A 114 -3.34 3.72 6.59
N ILE A 115 -4.21 3.40 5.64
CA ILE A 115 -5.50 2.73 5.93
C ILE A 115 -5.23 1.32 6.46
N GLY A 116 -4.36 0.60 5.77
CA GLY A 116 -3.97 -0.77 6.12
C GLY A 116 -2.88 -1.30 5.22
N GLU A 117 -2.46 -2.50 5.52
CA GLU A 117 -1.45 -3.21 4.75
C GLU A 117 -1.97 -4.56 4.27
N THR A 118 -1.53 -4.98 3.10
CA THR A 118 -1.80 -6.30 2.54
C THR A 118 -0.50 -7.08 2.55
N PRO A 119 -0.38 -8.16 3.33
CA PRO A 119 0.75 -9.06 3.24
C PRO A 119 0.93 -9.59 1.82
N LEU A 120 2.16 -9.87 1.43
CA LEU A 120 2.43 -10.62 0.22
C LEU A 120 2.50 -12.10 0.57
N ALA A 121 2.15 -12.94 -0.40
CA ALA A 121 2.26 -14.39 -0.31
C ALA A 121 3.47 -14.87 -1.10
N ILE A 122 4.29 -15.72 -0.50
CA ILE A 122 5.24 -16.59 -1.21
C ILE A 122 4.50 -17.88 -1.51
N ALA A 123 4.13 -18.06 -2.77
CA ALA A 123 3.31 -19.16 -3.21
C ALA A 123 4.03 -20.02 -4.26
N VAL A 124 3.74 -21.32 -4.27
CA VAL A 124 4.27 -22.27 -5.26
C VAL A 124 3.16 -23.06 -5.92
N HIS A 125 3.39 -23.45 -7.18
CA HIS A 125 2.56 -24.43 -7.86
C HIS A 125 2.79 -25.83 -7.25
N PRO A 126 1.80 -26.75 -7.18
CA PRO A 126 1.94 -28.08 -6.60
C PRO A 126 3.03 -28.96 -7.22
N SER A 127 3.51 -28.63 -8.42
CA SER A 127 4.64 -29.32 -9.05
C SER A 127 5.99 -29.05 -8.39
N VAL A 128 6.09 -28.01 -7.55
CA VAL A 128 7.31 -27.74 -6.77
C VAL A 128 7.36 -28.69 -5.59
N PRO A 129 8.48 -29.44 -5.38
CA PRO A 129 8.59 -30.42 -4.31
C PRO A 129 8.91 -29.75 -2.96
N ALA A 130 8.03 -28.84 -2.53
CA ALA A 130 8.14 -28.12 -1.26
C ALA A 130 6.74 -27.84 -0.70
N LYS A 131 6.49 -28.25 0.53
CA LYS A 131 5.26 -28.01 1.29
C LYS A 131 5.41 -26.97 2.38
N THR A 132 6.63 -26.61 2.70
CA THR A 132 6.99 -25.59 3.69
C THR A 132 7.98 -24.61 3.10
N ILE A 133 8.07 -23.42 3.69
CA ILE A 133 9.03 -22.41 3.24
C ILE A 133 10.48 -22.90 3.44
N GLN A 134 10.75 -23.68 4.49
CA GLN A 134 12.06 -24.27 4.75
C GLN A 134 12.46 -25.25 3.63
N GLU A 135 11.53 -26.11 3.21
CA GLU A 135 11.74 -27.04 2.10
C GLU A 135 11.99 -26.29 0.79
N LEU A 136 11.24 -25.19 0.52
CA LEU A 136 11.45 -24.35 -0.65
C LEU A 136 12.87 -23.76 -0.66
N LEU A 137 13.33 -23.20 0.47
CA LEU A 137 14.66 -22.61 0.58
C LEU A 137 15.75 -23.69 0.40
N ALA A 138 15.57 -24.86 1.01
CA ALA A 138 16.50 -25.98 0.86
C ALA A 138 16.56 -26.47 -0.59
N TYR A 139 15.41 -26.62 -1.25
CA TYR A 139 15.33 -26.99 -2.66
C TYR A 139 16.01 -25.97 -3.57
N ALA A 140 15.72 -24.67 -3.38
CA ALA A 140 16.34 -23.60 -4.16
C ALA A 140 17.87 -23.53 -3.97
N LYS A 141 18.36 -23.81 -2.76
CA LYS A 141 19.79 -23.84 -2.46
C LYS A 141 20.50 -25.02 -3.13
N ALA A 142 19.84 -26.18 -3.14
CA ALA A 142 20.36 -27.39 -3.80
C ALA A 142 20.29 -27.34 -5.33
N ASN A 143 19.42 -26.49 -5.89
CA ASN A 143 19.14 -26.39 -7.33
C ASN A 143 19.20 -24.93 -7.80
N PRO A 144 20.36 -24.27 -7.80
CA PRO A 144 20.48 -22.86 -8.16
C PRO A 144 20.03 -22.60 -9.61
N GLY A 145 19.18 -21.59 -9.79
CA GLY A 145 18.62 -21.21 -11.09
C GLY A 145 17.49 -22.09 -11.63
N ARG A 146 17.15 -23.20 -10.96
CA ARG A 146 16.06 -24.10 -11.36
C ARG A 146 14.68 -23.52 -11.12
N LEU A 147 14.51 -22.70 -10.08
CA LEU A 147 13.28 -22.02 -9.80
C LEU A 147 13.26 -20.61 -10.40
N SER A 148 12.08 -20.20 -10.86
CA SER A 148 11.75 -18.81 -11.15
C SER A 148 10.55 -18.36 -10.31
N TYR A 149 10.45 -17.05 -10.11
CA TYR A 149 9.30 -16.46 -9.41
C TYR A 149 8.68 -15.32 -10.21
N GLY A 150 7.36 -15.37 -10.36
CA GLY A 150 6.58 -14.32 -11.01
C GLY A 150 6.21 -13.21 -10.05
N THR A 151 6.23 -11.96 -10.54
CA THR A 151 5.72 -10.78 -9.83
C THR A 151 4.92 -9.89 -10.77
N PRO A 152 4.11 -8.95 -10.25
CA PRO A 152 3.37 -7.98 -11.08
C PRO A 152 4.22 -7.02 -11.91
N GLY A 153 5.55 -7.04 -11.74
CA GLY A 153 6.46 -6.21 -12.51
C GLY A 153 7.75 -5.90 -11.77
N SER A 154 8.76 -5.49 -12.53
CA SER A 154 10.03 -4.99 -11.98
C SER A 154 9.78 -3.73 -11.14
N GLY A 155 10.53 -3.59 -10.04
CA GLY A 155 10.37 -2.47 -9.12
C GLY A 155 9.12 -2.50 -8.23
N SER A 156 8.29 -3.57 -8.29
CA SER A 156 7.20 -3.76 -7.33
C SER A 156 7.70 -4.20 -5.95
N SER A 157 6.89 -3.98 -4.91
CA SER A 157 7.19 -4.50 -3.57
C SER A 157 7.44 -6.01 -3.58
N MET A 158 6.77 -6.75 -4.48
CA MET A 158 6.92 -8.18 -4.68
C MET A 158 8.31 -8.53 -5.26
N HIS A 159 8.81 -7.73 -6.19
CA HIS A 159 10.17 -7.89 -6.71
C HIS A 159 11.21 -7.65 -5.60
N PHE A 160 11.07 -6.57 -4.84
CA PHE A 160 11.95 -6.29 -3.69
C PHE A 160 11.91 -7.39 -2.63
N ALA A 161 10.72 -7.94 -2.35
CA ALA A 161 10.58 -9.08 -1.45
C ALA A 161 11.37 -10.30 -1.97
N GLY A 162 11.26 -10.63 -3.26
CA GLY A 162 12.00 -11.72 -3.88
C GLY A 162 13.51 -11.52 -3.84
N GLU A 163 14.00 -10.32 -4.15
CA GLU A 163 15.43 -10.00 -4.11
C GLU A 163 15.98 -10.03 -2.67
N SER A 164 15.19 -9.57 -1.70
CA SER A 164 15.53 -9.70 -0.28
C SER A 164 15.59 -11.15 0.17
N LEU A 165 14.61 -11.98 -0.25
CA LEU A 165 14.59 -13.42 0.00
C LEU A 165 15.87 -14.08 -0.52
N LYS A 166 16.25 -13.81 -1.78
CA LYS A 166 17.48 -14.32 -2.40
C LYS A 166 18.72 -13.94 -1.59
N ALA A 167 18.76 -12.67 -1.14
CA ALA A 167 19.90 -12.15 -0.37
C ALA A 167 20.08 -12.86 0.97
N ILE A 168 18.99 -12.94 1.75
CA ILE A 168 19.02 -13.47 3.11
C ILE A 168 19.25 -14.98 3.09
N ALA A 169 18.56 -15.70 2.21
CA ALA A 169 18.67 -17.15 2.12
C ALA A 169 19.94 -17.64 1.39
N GLY A 170 20.64 -16.77 0.67
CA GLY A 170 21.78 -17.15 -0.15
C GLY A 170 21.40 -18.11 -1.30
N ILE A 171 20.25 -17.88 -1.94
CA ILE A 171 19.70 -18.71 -3.03
C ILE A 171 19.71 -17.95 -4.35
N PHE A 172 19.75 -18.72 -5.45
CA PHE A 172 19.61 -18.17 -6.79
C PHE A 172 18.32 -18.70 -7.44
N ILE A 173 17.33 -17.80 -7.58
CA ILE A 173 16.06 -18.00 -8.30
C ILE A 173 15.88 -16.86 -9.30
N VAL A 174 15.26 -17.13 -10.46
CA VAL A 174 15.13 -16.18 -11.56
C VAL A 174 13.85 -15.36 -11.40
N HIS A 175 13.95 -14.04 -11.50
CA HIS A 175 12.78 -13.16 -11.50
C HIS A 175 12.12 -13.12 -12.88
N ILE A 176 10.80 -13.27 -12.94
CA ILE A 176 9.96 -13.13 -14.13
C ILE A 176 8.97 -12.00 -13.90
N PRO A 177 9.20 -10.81 -14.48
CA PRO A 177 8.26 -9.70 -14.35
C PRO A 177 7.08 -9.87 -15.31
N TYR A 178 5.88 -9.64 -14.80
CA TYR A 178 4.63 -9.61 -15.56
C TYR A 178 4.07 -8.20 -15.66
N ARG A 179 3.20 -7.95 -16.62
CA ARG A 179 2.47 -6.68 -16.77
C ARG A 179 1.24 -6.65 -15.84
N GLY A 180 1.46 -6.79 -14.52
CA GLY A 180 0.43 -6.78 -13.49
C GLY A 180 0.22 -8.11 -12.79
N ALA A 181 -0.60 -8.10 -11.73
CA ALA A 181 -0.83 -9.27 -10.88
C ALA A 181 -1.61 -10.39 -11.58
N ALA A 182 -2.61 -10.04 -12.39
CA ALA A 182 -3.51 -11.03 -13.00
C ALA A 182 -2.78 -12.04 -13.89
N PRO A 183 -1.92 -11.65 -14.87
CA PRO A 183 -1.16 -12.61 -15.67
C PRO A 183 -0.13 -13.40 -14.85
N ALA A 184 0.52 -12.78 -13.84
CA ALA A 184 1.44 -13.50 -12.97
C ALA A 184 0.75 -14.62 -12.18
N ILE A 185 -0.44 -14.35 -11.66
CA ILE A 185 -1.24 -15.33 -10.92
C ILE A 185 -1.78 -16.41 -11.85
N ALA A 186 -2.25 -16.07 -13.05
CA ALA A 186 -2.72 -17.03 -14.03
C ALA A 186 -1.61 -18.05 -14.39
N ASP A 187 -0.40 -17.60 -14.64
CA ASP A 187 0.74 -18.45 -14.97
C ASP A 187 1.22 -19.29 -13.77
N LEU A 188 1.13 -18.75 -12.55
CA LEU A 188 1.37 -19.52 -11.34
C LEU A 188 0.33 -20.66 -11.18
N LEU A 189 -0.95 -20.35 -11.39
CA LEU A 189 -2.02 -21.35 -11.34
C LEU A 189 -1.92 -22.41 -12.44
N GLY A 190 -1.44 -22.02 -13.61
CA GLY A 190 -1.19 -22.90 -14.76
C GLY A 190 0.13 -23.65 -14.71
N GLY A 191 0.97 -23.43 -13.70
CA GLY A 191 2.29 -24.04 -13.57
C GLY A 191 3.33 -23.55 -14.58
N GLN A 192 3.05 -22.47 -15.31
CA GLN A 192 4.02 -21.86 -16.25
C GLN A 192 5.18 -21.18 -15.51
N VAL A 193 4.91 -20.65 -14.34
CA VAL A 193 5.92 -20.20 -13.39
C VAL A 193 5.79 -21.00 -12.09
N PRO A 194 6.89 -21.63 -11.57
CA PRO A 194 6.80 -22.54 -10.44
C PRO A 194 6.51 -21.84 -9.11
N MET A 195 6.90 -20.57 -8.99
CA MET A 195 6.74 -19.78 -7.77
C MET A 195 6.22 -18.37 -8.10
N GLY A 196 5.45 -17.78 -7.19
CA GLY A 196 4.99 -16.40 -7.31
C GLY A 196 5.10 -15.64 -5.99
N ILE A 197 5.36 -14.34 -6.07
CA ILE A 197 5.20 -13.41 -4.96
C ILE A 197 4.11 -12.43 -5.36
N ALA A 198 2.98 -12.47 -4.67
CA ALA A 198 1.78 -11.72 -5.01
C ALA A 198 1.11 -11.16 -3.76
N GLY A 199 0.24 -10.14 -3.91
CA GLY A 199 -0.63 -9.72 -2.82
C GLY A 199 -1.50 -10.89 -2.35
N LEU A 200 -1.75 -10.99 -1.05
CA LEU A 200 -2.43 -12.13 -0.45
C LEU A 200 -3.87 -12.36 -0.97
N PRO A 201 -4.74 -11.32 -1.14
CA PRO A 201 -6.16 -11.53 -1.44
C PRO A 201 -6.46 -12.44 -2.63
N PRO A 202 -5.88 -12.23 -3.82
CA PRO A 202 -6.24 -13.02 -5.01
C PRO A 202 -5.73 -14.47 -4.96
N VAL A 203 -4.84 -14.82 -4.04
CA VAL A 203 -4.23 -16.16 -3.94
C VAL A 203 -4.77 -17.01 -2.80
N VAL A 204 -5.55 -16.42 -1.87
CA VAL A 204 -6.16 -17.15 -0.73
C VAL A 204 -7.16 -18.21 -1.21
N GLY A 205 -8.07 -17.83 -2.12
CA GLY A 205 -9.05 -18.78 -2.68
C GLY A 205 -8.39 -19.97 -3.40
N PRO A 206 -7.49 -19.71 -4.35
CA PRO A 206 -6.70 -20.78 -4.99
C PRO A 206 -5.90 -21.65 -4.02
N HIS A 207 -5.33 -21.07 -2.97
CA HIS A 207 -4.64 -21.85 -1.94
C HIS A 207 -5.58 -22.79 -1.19
N LYS A 208 -6.73 -22.28 -0.73
CA LYS A 208 -7.76 -23.10 -0.06
C LYS A 208 -8.30 -24.21 -0.95
N ALA A 209 -8.33 -23.99 -2.27
CA ALA A 209 -8.73 -24.97 -3.28
C ALA A 209 -7.60 -25.94 -3.68
N GLY A 210 -6.42 -25.85 -3.08
CA GLY A 210 -5.27 -26.71 -3.37
C GLY A 210 -4.61 -26.49 -4.75
N LYS A 211 -4.98 -25.41 -5.47
CA LYS A 211 -4.40 -25.09 -6.79
C LYS A 211 -2.99 -24.52 -6.71
N ILE A 212 -2.65 -23.92 -5.60
CA ILE A 212 -1.30 -23.45 -5.23
C ILE A 212 -1.10 -23.66 -3.74
N HIS A 213 0.15 -23.61 -3.28
CA HIS A 213 0.48 -23.63 -1.86
C HIS A 213 1.12 -22.30 -1.46
N ILE A 214 0.51 -21.56 -0.53
CA ILE A 214 1.13 -20.40 0.11
C ILE A 214 1.99 -20.95 1.25
N LEU A 215 3.30 -20.76 1.15
CA LEU A 215 4.27 -21.31 2.09
C LEU A 215 4.65 -20.33 3.21
N ALA A 216 4.54 -19.03 2.94
CA ALA A 216 4.75 -17.97 3.92
C ALA A 216 4.08 -16.67 3.49
N VAL A 217 3.81 -15.80 4.47
CA VAL A 217 3.48 -14.38 4.24
C VAL A 217 4.70 -13.52 4.57
N THR A 218 4.79 -12.36 3.94
CA THR A 218 5.97 -11.49 4.02
C THR A 218 5.86 -10.39 5.08
N SER A 219 4.75 -10.31 5.79
CA SER A 219 4.53 -9.41 6.92
C SER A 219 5.30 -9.85 8.17
N THR A 220 5.43 -8.95 9.15
CA THR A 220 6.12 -9.26 10.42
C THR A 220 5.39 -10.29 11.29
N ARG A 221 4.12 -10.54 11.02
CA ARG A 221 3.25 -11.51 11.71
C ARG A 221 2.37 -12.23 10.69
N ARG A 222 1.82 -13.35 11.09
CA ARG A 222 0.86 -14.11 10.27
C ARG A 222 -0.36 -13.26 9.92
N SER A 223 -0.92 -13.49 8.74
CA SER A 223 -2.16 -12.86 8.33
C SER A 223 -3.36 -13.45 9.03
N GLY A 224 -4.30 -12.62 9.45
CA GLY A 224 -5.59 -13.08 9.99
C GLY A 224 -6.42 -13.90 8.99
N ALA A 225 -6.18 -13.72 7.69
CA ALA A 225 -6.83 -14.50 6.63
C ALA A 225 -6.27 -15.94 6.50
N LEU A 226 -5.02 -16.18 6.94
CA LEU A 226 -4.31 -17.47 6.89
C LEU A 226 -3.47 -17.67 8.16
N PRO A 227 -4.08 -17.93 9.31
CA PRO A 227 -3.37 -18.01 10.59
C PRO A 227 -2.40 -19.20 10.68
N ASP A 228 -2.60 -20.23 9.86
CA ASP A 228 -1.74 -21.42 9.82
C ASP A 228 -0.50 -21.22 8.94
N VAL A 229 -0.48 -20.19 8.08
CA VAL A 229 0.67 -19.88 7.22
C VAL A 229 1.67 -19.01 8.00
N PRO A 230 2.94 -19.42 8.13
CA PRO A 230 3.94 -18.67 8.90
C PRO A 230 4.26 -17.33 8.24
N ALA A 231 4.65 -16.36 9.06
CA ALA A 231 5.31 -15.16 8.57
C ALA A 231 6.80 -15.44 8.34
N MET A 232 7.40 -14.86 7.28
CA MET A 232 8.83 -14.99 7.02
C MET A 232 9.67 -14.54 8.22
N ALA A 233 9.23 -13.51 8.93
CA ALA A 233 9.92 -12.99 10.12
C ALA A 233 10.03 -14.00 11.29
N GLU A 234 9.23 -15.07 11.29
CA GLU A 234 9.30 -16.16 12.26
C GLU A 234 10.48 -17.12 11.98
N LEU A 235 11.05 -17.08 10.78
CA LEU A 235 12.14 -17.99 10.40
C LEU A 235 13.50 -17.47 10.89
N PRO A 236 14.42 -18.36 11.31
CA PRO A 236 15.78 -17.97 11.63
C PRO A 236 16.45 -17.22 10.48
N GLY A 237 17.08 -16.10 10.78
CA GLY A 237 17.75 -15.23 9.81
C GLY A 237 16.83 -14.25 9.08
N PHE A 238 15.51 -14.33 9.23
CA PHE A 238 14.54 -13.45 8.58
C PHE A 238 13.91 -12.43 9.54
N ALA A 239 14.45 -12.25 10.73
CA ALA A 239 14.00 -11.21 11.65
C ALA A 239 14.02 -9.84 10.94
N GLY A 240 12.87 -9.14 10.95
CA GLY A 240 12.72 -7.86 10.24
C GLY A 240 12.41 -7.98 8.75
N TYR A 241 12.27 -9.17 8.18
CA TYR A 241 11.71 -9.33 6.84
C TYR A 241 10.26 -8.86 6.83
N ASN A 242 10.01 -7.73 6.20
CA ASN A 242 8.70 -7.11 6.14
C ASN A 242 8.49 -6.43 4.79
N PHE A 243 7.65 -7.02 3.97
CA PHE A 243 7.22 -6.47 2.69
C PHE A 243 5.71 -6.57 2.60
N THR A 244 5.06 -5.45 2.56
CA THR A 244 3.60 -5.36 2.43
C THR A 244 3.23 -4.42 1.30
N ASN A 245 2.05 -4.61 0.74
CA ASN A 245 1.47 -3.64 -0.18
C ASN A 245 0.48 -2.79 0.61
N TRP A 246 0.97 -1.73 1.23
CA TRP A 246 0.15 -0.85 2.05
C TRP A 246 -0.68 0.12 1.20
N THR A 247 -1.78 0.58 1.76
CA THR A 247 -2.68 1.57 1.17
C THR A 247 -2.62 2.85 2.01
N GLY A 248 -1.90 3.84 1.52
CA GLY A 248 -1.67 5.13 2.17
C GLY A 248 -2.55 6.23 1.59
N VAL A 249 -2.83 7.23 2.40
CA VAL A 249 -3.55 8.45 2.01
C VAL A 249 -2.59 9.62 2.01
N PHE A 250 -2.58 10.36 0.89
CA PHE A 250 -1.76 11.57 0.74
C PHE A 250 -2.57 12.71 0.13
N MET A 251 -2.26 13.92 0.55
CA MET A 251 -2.76 15.17 -0.01
C MET A 251 -1.65 15.92 -0.74
N ALA A 252 -1.97 17.05 -1.41
CA ALA A 252 -0.97 17.94 -1.96
C ALA A 252 -0.05 18.50 -0.85
N GLY A 253 1.24 18.65 -1.13
CA GLY A 253 2.30 18.88 -0.13
C GLY A 253 2.12 20.12 0.76
N LYS A 254 1.34 21.11 0.31
CA LYS A 254 1.08 22.36 1.07
C LYS A 254 -0.29 22.39 1.74
N THR A 255 -0.96 21.25 1.88
CA THR A 255 -2.27 21.16 2.55
C THR A 255 -2.14 21.56 4.03
N PRO A 256 -3.05 22.37 4.58
CA PRO A 256 -2.99 22.81 5.98
C PRO A 256 -2.95 21.63 6.96
N PRO A 257 -2.10 21.64 7.99
CA PRO A 257 -1.98 20.54 8.96
C PRO A 257 -3.31 20.15 9.61
N ALA A 258 -4.16 21.10 9.94
CA ALA A 258 -5.44 20.84 10.56
C ALA A 258 -6.36 19.96 9.69
N VAL A 259 -6.31 20.11 8.36
CA VAL A 259 -7.07 19.30 7.41
C VAL A 259 -6.52 17.87 7.36
N ILE A 260 -5.17 17.75 7.33
CA ILE A 260 -4.47 16.47 7.34
C ILE A 260 -4.81 15.69 8.61
N GLU A 261 -4.69 16.32 9.77
CA GLU A 261 -4.97 15.72 11.08
C GLU A 261 -6.44 15.30 11.21
N ARG A 262 -7.37 16.15 10.73
CA ARG A 262 -8.79 15.83 10.71
C ARG A 262 -9.08 14.57 9.89
N LEU A 263 -8.58 14.50 8.66
CA LEU A 263 -8.78 13.32 7.81
C LEU A 263 -8.11 12.07 8.41
N ALA A 264 -6.89 12.20 8.91
CA ALA A 264 -6.18 11.09 9.56
C ALA A 264 -6.96 10.54 10.77
N ALA A 265 -7.49 11.43 11.60
CA ALA A 265 -8.29 11.04 12.78
C ALA A 265 -9.57 10.30 12.39
N GLU A 266 -10.30 10.77 11.37
CA GLU A 266 -11.55 10.13 10.94
C GLU A 266 -11.29 8.77 10.26
N ILE A 267 -10.25 8.66 9.41
CA ILE A 267 -9.83 7.35 8.86
C ILE A 267 -9.41 6.41 10.00
N GLY A 268 -8.60 6.90 10.95
CA GLY A 268 -8.15 6.10 12.08
C GLY A 268 -9.29 5.61 12.97
N LYS A 269 -10.36 6.38 13.15
CA LYS A 269 -11.60 5.93 13.82
C LYS A 269 -12.31 4.87 12.98
N ALA A 270 -12.52 5.15 11.70
CA ALA A 270 -13.24 4.28 10.78
C ALA A 270 -12.63 2.86 10.72
N VAL A 271 -11.31 2.74 10.55
CA VAL A 271 -10.66 1.42 10.42
C VAL A 271 -10.63 0.62 11.72
N ARG A 272 -10.90 1.25 12.87
CA ARG A 272 -11.03 0.56 14.16
C ARG A 272 -12.45 0.09 14.46
N GLU A 273 -13.45 0.54 13.72
CA GLU A 273 -14.82 0.08 13.86
C GLU A 273 -14.94 -1.41 13.52
N PRO A 274 -15.63 -2.24 14.33
CA PRO A 274 -15.71 -3.69 14.10
C PRO A 274 -16.17 -4.06 12.69
N ALA A 275 -17.24 -3.44 12.19
CA ALA A 275 -17.75 -3.73 10.85
C ALA A 275 -16.80 -3.33 9.71
N MET A 276 -16.06 -2.21 9.87
CA MET A 276 -15.04 -1.80 8.90
C MET A 276 -13.84 -2.74 8.93
N ARG A 277 -13.37 -3.08 10.14
CA ARG A 277 -12.27 -4.02 10.34
C ARG A 277 -12.57 -5.38 9.70
N GLU A 278 -13.77 -5.91 9.92
CA GLU A 278 -14.22 -7.17 9.31
C GLU A 278 -14.18 -7.11 7.77
N LYS A 279 -14.71 -6.04 7.17
CA LYS A 279 -14.68 -5.84 5.71
C LYS A 279 -13.25 -5.77 5.16
N LEU A 280 -12.35 -5.05 5.83
CA LEU A 280 -10.94 -4.93 5.43
C LEU A 280 -10.23 -6.28 5.53
N LEU A 281 -10.39 -6.99 6.65
CA LEU A 281 -9.79 -8.32 6.83
C LEU A 281 -10.32 -9.34 5.82
N ALA A 282 -11.62 -9.32 5.51
CA ALA A 282 -12.20 -10.18 4.48
C ALA A 282 -11.60 -9.90 3.09
N ALA A 283 -11.19 -8.65 2.82
CA ALA A 283 -10.47 -8.27 1.61
C ALA A 283 -8.95 -8.52 1.70
N GLY A 284 -8.45 -9.13 2.78
CA GLY A 284 -7.03 -9.40 2.99
C GLY A 284 -6.21 -8.15 3.31
N VAL A 285 -6.84 -7.11 3.82
CA VAL A 285 -6.20 -5.87 4.26
C VAL A 285 -6.19 -5.86 5.78
N ASP A 286 -5.02 -5.85 6.40
CA ASP A 286 -4.84 -5.67 7.85
C ASP A 286 -4.97 -4.17 8.19
N PRO A 287 -6.04 -3.73 8.89
CA PRO A 287 -6.30 -2.32 9.14
C PRO A 287 -5.30 -1.73 10.14
N LEU A 288 -4.83 -0.50 9.88
CA LEU A 288 -3.84 0.22 10.68
C LEU A 288 -4.36 1.56 11.23
N GLY A 289 -4.51 2.58 10.40
CA GLY A 289 -5.03 3.91 10.75
C GLY A 289 -4.25 4.65 11.84
N PRO A 290 -2.91 4.72 11.79
CA PRO A 290 -2.11 5.47 12.77
C PRO A 290 -2.27 6.97 12.56
N PRO A 291 -1.95 7.79 13.59
CA PRO A 291 -1.77 9.22 13.42
C PRO A 291 -0.65 9.56 12.42
N THR A 292 -0.77 10.72 11.78
CA THR A 292 0.18 11.20 10.75
C THR A 292 1.66 11.10 11.14
N PRO A 293 2.10 11.49 12.36
CA PRO A 293 3.52 11.37 12.72
C PRO A 293 4.05 9.93 12.69
N GLN A 294 3.21 8.95 13.07
CA GLN A 294 3.60 7.54 13.00
C GLN A 294 3.65 7.04 11.56
N PHE A 295 2.78 7.54 10.68
CA PHE A 295 2.83 7.23 9.26
C PHE A 295 4.09 7.81 8.60
N VAL A 296 4.48 9.03 8.93
CA VAL A 296 5.76 9.62 8.46
C VAL A 296 6.95 8.75 8.87
N GLN A 297 6.99 8.28 10.13
CA GLN A 297 8.04 7.37 10.59
C GLN A 297 8.02 6.03 9.85
N PHE A 298 6.83 5.51 9.54
CA PHE A 298 6.66 4.30 8.73
C PHE A 298 7.26 4.51 7.33
N LEU A 299 6.91 5.58 6.63
CA LEU A 299 7.45 5.92 5.31
C LEU A 299 8.98 6.06 5.30
N ALA A 300 9.56 6.65 6.36
CA ALA A 300 11.01 6.77 6.50
C ALA A 300 11.69 5.39 6.65
N ARG A 301 11.08 4.47 7.39
CA ARG A 301 11.58 3.08 7.49
C ARG A 301 11.49 2.35 6.17
N GLU A 302 10.35 2.46 5.47
CA GLU A 302 10.15 1.89 4.14
C GLU A 302 11.22 2.39 3.16
N LYS A 303 11.42 3.71 3.07
CA LYS A 303 12.44 4.33 2.23
C LYS A 303 13.83 3.76 2.50
N ASN A 304 14.22 3.64 3.77
CA ASN A 304 15.53 3.10 4.14
C ASN A 304 15.67 1.62 3.72
N THR A 305 14.62 0.82 3.91
CA THR A 305 14.61 -0.61 3.55
C THR A 305 14.75 -0.78 2.03
N TYR A 306 13.90 -0.12 1.26
CA TYR A 306 13.91 -0.23 -0.21
C TYR A 306 15.20 0.34 -0.82
N SER A 307 15.72 1.47 -0.29
CA SER A 307 16.98 2.06 -0.74
C SER A 307 18.17 1.10 -0.56
N LYS A 308 18.26 0.44 0.59
CA LYS A 308 19.34 -0.54 0.86
C LYS A 308 19.28 -1.72 -0.12
N ILE A 309 18.09 -2.27 -0.35
CA ILE A 309 17.90 -3.42 -1.24
C ILE A 309 18.19 -3.02 -2.69
N ALA A 310 17.66 -1.88 -3.15
CA ALA A 310 17.89 -1.38 -4.50
C ALA A 310 19.39 -1.23 -4.81
N LYS A 311 20.15 -0.63 -3.88
CA LYS A 311 21.61 -0.49 -4.01
C LYS A 311 22.33 -1.82 -4.03
N ALA A 312 21.97 -2.73 -3.11
CA ALA A 312 22.65 -4.03 -2.98
C ALA A 312 22.36 -4.98 -4.14
N ARG A 313 21.22 -4.82 -4.84
CA ARG A 313 20.73 -5.74 -5.88
C ARG A 313 20.63 -5.12 -7.28
N ASN A 314 21.00 -3.84 -7.43
CA ASN A 314 20.90 -3.10 -8.69
C ASN A 314 19.51 -3.24 -9.34
N ILE A 315 18.45 -3.13 -8.51
CA ILE A 315 17.07 -3.25 -8.99
C ILE A 315 16.75 -2.05 -9.88
N LYS A 316 16.26 -2.33 -11.09
CA LYS A 316 15.76 -1.33 -12.04
C LYS A 316 14.36 -1.73 -12.48
N ALA A 317 13.50 -0.75 -12.74
CA ALA A 317 12.27 -1.01 -13.48
C ALA A 317 12.62 -1.36 -14.93
N ASP A 318 11.82 -2.24 -15.53
CA ASP A 318 11.90 -2.45 -16.98
C ASP A 318 11.37 -1.20 -17.68
N ASP A 319 12.01 -0.78 -18.74
CA ASP A 319 11.61 0.36 -19.59
C ASP A 319 10.28 0.09 -20.31
#